data_61aabb5fc3418be3a0f0d39fb90bdaf4
#
_entry.id   61aabb5fc3418be3a0f0d39fb90bdaf4
#
_cell.length_a   1.000
_cell.length_b   1.000
_cell.length_c   1.000
_cell.angle_alpha   90.00
_cell.angle_beta   90.00
_cell.angle_gamma   90.00
#
_symmetry.space_group_name_H-M   'P 1'
#
loop_
_entity.id
_entity.type
_entity.pdbx_description
1 polymer ?
#
loop_
_entity_poly.entity_id
_entity_poly.type
_entity_poly.pdbx_seq_one_letter_code
_entity_poly.pdbx_strand_id
1 'polypeptide(L)'
;MKYIHATLAVVCLLVVGGAIGAARADDRAEENEGVTLYTPPDFGDVHVCRAVNVSDKTLGITFAILDRSGDALSCASPTTCTQGPADTPTTNPTPEFQVLKGTFLTFVVQAPPGSIRRNAYCAFAVSGTDNRDDVRVALSTGVTRTIPGTTIPTLLSRIVEGH
;
A
#
# COMPACT_ATOMS: atom_id res chain seq x y z
N MET A 1 -78.14 -24.01 27.12
CA MET A 1 -77.14 -25.07 27.17
C MET A 1 -77.11 -25.73 25.80
N LYS A 2 -76.12 -25.38 24.99
CA LYS A 2 -75.88 -26.04 23.69
C LYS A 2 -74.37 -26.18 23.53
N TYR A 3 -73.92 -27.42 23.56
CA TYR A 3 -72.55 -27.82 23.31
C TYR A 3 -72.31 -27.82 21.81
N ILE A 4 -71.32 -27.06 21.35
CA ILE A 4 -70.82 -27.10 19.98
C ILE A 4 -69.49 -27.85 20.00
N HIS A 5 -69.48 -29.01 19.36
CA HIS A 5 -68.27 -29.81 19.17
C HIS A 5 -67.53 -29.25 17.97
N ALA A 6 -66.33 -28.77 18.17
CA ALA A 6 -65.44 -28.39 17.12
C ALA A 6 -64.55 -29.59 16.75
N THR A 7 -64.74 -30.07 15.55
CA THR A 7 -64.00 -31.18 14.96
C THR A 7 -62.63 -30.62 14.44
N LEU A 8 -61.56 -31.12 14.98
CA LEU A 8 -60.20 -30.75 14.56
C LEU A 8 -59.80 -31.61 13.37
N ALA A 9 -59.75 -31.05 12.18
CA ALA A 9 -59.20 -31.69 10.98
C ALA A 9 -57.69 -31.52 10.94
N VAL A 10 -56.96 -32.61 11.13
CA VAL A 10 -55.53 -32.70 10.95
C VAL A 10 -55.24 -32.90 9.47
N VAL A 11 -54.71 -31.88 8.82
CA VAL A 11 -54.21 -31.96 7.45
C VAL A 11 -52.72 -32.30 7.51
N CYS A 12 -52.40 -33.58 7.20
CA CYS A 12 -51.03 -34.01 6.96
C CYS A 12 -50.57 -33.48 5.58
N LEU A 13 -49.77 -32.46 5.57
CA LEU A 13 -49.04 -32.03 4.37
C LEU A 13 -47.76 -32.87 4.23
N LEU A 14 -47.78 -33.79 3.30
CA LEU A 14 -46.59 -34.51 2.82
C LEU A 14 -45.74 -33.51 2.02
N VAL A 15 -44.69 -32.97 2.64
CA VAL A 15 -43.67 -32.21 1.93
C VAL A 15 -42.73 -33.21 1.27
N VAL A 16 -42.91 -33.38 -0.04
CA VAL A 16 -41.96 -34.10 -0.88
C VAL A 16 -40.65 -33.29 -0.89
N GLY A 17 -39.64 -33.82 -0.22
CA GLY A 17 -38.31 -33.24 -0.18
C GLY A 17 -37.65 -33.25 -1.56
N GLY A 18 -37.80 -32.16 -2.29
CA GLY A 18 -36.90 -31.85 -3.39
C GLY A 18 -35.55 -31.42 -2.82
N ALA A 19 -34.53 -32.27 -2.95
CA ALA A 19 -33.15 -31.87 -2.71
C ALA A 19 -32.78 -30.86 -3.78
N ILE A 20 -33.02 -29.58 -3.50
CA ILE A 20 -32.39 -28.49 -4.23
C ILE A 20 -30.94 -28.50 -3.74
N GLY A 21 -30.08 -29.10 -4.57
CA GLY A 21 -28.62 -28.92 -4.41
C GLY A 21 -28.35 -27.43 -4.40
N ALA A 22 -28.18 -26.87 -3.21
CA ALA A 22 -27.55 -25.57 -3.08
C ALA A 22 -26.15 -25.72 -3.66
N ALA A 23 -25.98 -25.28 -4.92
CA ALA A 23 -24.68 -24.94 -5.42
C ALA A 23 -24.16 -23.90 -4.41
N ARG A 24 -23.31 -24.33 -3.49
CA ARG A 24 -22.40 -23.42 -2.80
C ARG A 24 -21.62 -22.74 -3.91
N ALA A 25 -22.02 -21.55 -4.29
CA ALA A 25 -21.09 -20.60 -4.82
C ALA A 25 -20.01 -20.53 -3.73
N ASP A 26 -18.87 -21.13 -4.00
CA ASP A 26 -17.63 -20.88 -3.30
C ASP A 26 -17.31 -19.42 -3.63
N ASP A 27 -17.98 -18.50 -2.92
CA ASP A 27 -17.48 -17.14 -2.75
C ASP A 27 -16.20 -17.25 -1.91
N ARG A 28 -15.19 -17.87 -2.49
CA ARG A 28 -13.82 -17.46 -2.22
C ARG A 28 -13.80 -16.03 -2.72
N ALA A 29 -14.09 -15.08 -1.81
CA ALA A 29 -13.47 -13.79 -1.90
C ALA A 29 -12.01 -14.11 -2.25
N GLU A 30 -11.58 -13.79 -3.47
CA GLU A 30 -10.18 -13.79 -3.82
C GLU A 30 -9.56 -12.93 -2.73
N GLU A 31 -8.97 -13.58 -1.71
CA GLU A 31 -8.11 -12.89 -0.77
C GLU A 31 -7.16 -12.15 -1.68
N ASN A 32 -7.22 -10.83 -1.61
CA ASN A 32 -6.43 -9.94 -2.44
C ASN A 32 -4.99 -10.24 -2.08
N GLU A 33 -4.43 -11.27 -2.74
CA GLU A 33 -3.07 -11.71 -2.56
C GLU A 33 -2.22 -10.50 -2.84
N GLY A 34 -1.50 -10.07 -1.84
CA GLY A 34 -0.64 -8.91 -1.90
C GLY A 34 0.77 -9.29 -1.46
N VAL A 35 1.75 -8.62 -2.01
CA VAL A 35 3.14 -8.79 -1.59
C VAL A 35 3.64 -7.53 -0.88
N THR A 36 4.50 -7.72 0.10
CA THR A 36 5.23 -6.63 0.73
C THR A 36 6.70 -6.71 0.33
N LEU A 37 7.21 -5.59 -0.17
CA LEU A 37 8.61 -5.45 -0.58
C LEU A 37 9.29 -4.41 0.31
N TYR A 38 10.58 -4.60 0.54
CA TYR A 38 11.40 -3.69 1.33
C TYR A 38 12.71 -3.37 0.60
N THR A 39 13.17 -2.12 0.72
CA THR A 39 14.53 -1.79 0.34
C THR A 39 15.47 -1.99 1.53
N PRO A 40 16.77 -2.20 1.30
CA PRO A 40 17.75 -2.02 2.36
C PRO A 40 17.70 -0.58 2.91
N PRO A 41 18.00 -0.40 4.21
CA PRO A 41 18.02 0.93 4.81
C PRO A 41 19.23 1.76 4.31
N ASP A 42 19.01 3.06 4.17
CA ASP A 42 20.07 4.00 3.86
C ASP A 42 19.92 5.32 4.64
N PHE A 43 20.96 6.11 4.70
CA PHE A 43 21.10 7.22 5.63
C PHE A 43 21.08 8.58 4.93
N GLY A 44 20.10 9.43 5.28
CA GLY A 44 19.95 10.75 4.66
C GLY A 44 18.94 11.65 5.37
N ASP A 45 18.72 12.83 4.82
CA ASP A 45 17.66 13.76 5.17
C ASP A 45 16.58 13.86 4.08
N VAL A 46 16.85 13.28 2.91
CA VAL A 46 15.89 13.07 1.83
C VAL A 46 15.85 11.59 1.50
N HIS A 47 14.66 11.01 1.48
CA HIS A 47 14.42 9.63 1.11
C HIS A 47 13.40 9.58 -0.03
N VAL A 48 13.77 8.92 -1.12
CA VAL A 48 12.95 8.81 -2.33
C VAL A 48 12.70 7.33 -2.62
N CYS A 49 11.49 6.86 -2.36
CA CYS A 49 11.03 5.53 -2.75
C CYS A 49 10.52 5.55 -4.18
N ARG A 50 10.88 4.54 -4.95
CA ARG A 50 10.40 4.34 -6.31
C ARG A 50 9.90 2.92 -6.49
N ALA A 51 8.77 2.79 -7.18
CA ALA A 51 8.25 1.50 -7.63
C ALA A 51 7.91 1.56 -9.11
N VAL A 52 8.23 0.50 -9.84
CA VAL A 52 7.90 0.34 -11.27
C VAL A 52 7.07 -0.93 -11.39
N ASN A 53 5.88 -0.83 -11.96
CA ASN A 53 5.08 -1.98 -12.33
C ASN A 53 5.62 -2.59 -13.63
N VAL A 54 6.22 -3.78 -13.55
CA VAL A 54 6.75 -4.52 -14.71
C VAL A 54 5.84 -5.66 -15.14
N SER A 55 4.73 -5.87 -14.44
CA SER A 55 3.70 -6.85 -14.81
C SER A 55 2.86 -6.39 -16.01
N ASP A 56 1.99 -7.24 -16.48
CA ASP A 56 1.00 -6.93 -17.52
C ASP A 56 -0.35 -6.47 -16.95
N LYS A 57 -0.47 -6.38 -15.61
CA LYS A 57 -1.68 -5.98 -14.90
C LYS A 57 -1.56 -4.57 -14.34
N THR A 58 -2.68 -3.98 -13.92
CA THR A 58 -2.70 -2.81 -13.05
C THR A 58 -2.53 -3.28 -11.61
N LEU A 59 -1.61 -2.69 -10.87
CA LEU A 59 -1.32 -3.03 -9.48
C LEU A 59 -1.70 -1.86 -8.55
N GLY A 60 -2.22 -2.19 -7.36
CA GLY A 60 -2.35 -1.21 -6.29
C GLY A 60 -1.04 -1.14 -5.50
N ILE A 61 -0.50 0.05 -5.27
CA ILE A 61 0.74 0.22 -4.51
C ILE A 61 0.57 1.29 -3.44
N THR A 62 0.88 0.92 -2.21
CA THR A 62 1.01 1.82 -1.06
C THR A 62 2.48 1.91 -0.67
N PHE A 63 2.96 3.12 -0.40
CA PHE A 63 4.33 3.36 0.05
C PHE A 63 4.36 3.71 1.52
N ALA A 64 5.41 3.30 2.20
CA ALA A 64 5.81 3.85 3.48
C ALA A 64 7.33 4.03 3.53
N ILE A 65 7.78 5.12 4.12
CA ILE A 65 9.18 5.29 4.50
C ILE A 65 9.25 5.12 6.02
N LEU A 66 9.94 4.08 6.43
CA LEU A 66 10.05 3.66 7.82
C LEU A 66 11.45 3.93 8.34
N ASP A 67 11.55 4.31 9.60
CA ASP A 67 12.82 4.41 10.28
C ASP A 67 13.34 3.02 10.71
N ARG A 68 14.49 2.99 11.37
CA ARG A 68 15.12 1.73 11.84
C ARG A 68 14.24 0.94 12.83
N SER A 69 13.34 1.62 13.53
CA SER A 69 12.42 0.98 14.49
C SER A 69 11.17 0.40 13.81
N GLY A 70 10.97 0.71 12.53
CA GLY A 70 9.77 0.35 11.77
C GLY A 70 8.66 1.38 11.87
N ASP A 71 8.93 2.55 12.47
CA ASP A 71 7.95 3.63 12.58
C ASP A 71 7.97 4.50 11.31
N ALA A 72 6.78 4.92 10.86
CA ALA A 72 6.66 5.79 9.70
C ALA A 72 7.27 7.18 9.98
N LEU A 73 8.11 7.67 9.06
CA LEU A 73 8.63 9.02 9.17
C LEU A 73 7.49 10.03 9.10
N SER A 74 7.50 11.01 10.02
CA SER A 74 6.45 12.03 10.10
C SER A 74 6.48 12.95 8.89
N CYS A 75 5.29 13.22 8.31
CA CYS A 75 5.06 14.25 7.30
C CYS A 75 4.68 15.62 7.92
N ALA A 76 4.81 15.77 9.23
CA ALA A 76 4.50 17.04 9.89
C ALA A 76 5.56 18.10 9.57
N SER A 77 5.11 19.36 9.35
CA SER A 77 6.02 20.50 9.16
C SER A 77 7.10 20.55 10.28
N PRO A 78 8.37 20.77 9.97
CA PRO A 78 8.91 21.22 8.68
C PRO A 78 9.29 20.10 7.69
N THR A 79 9.03 18.82 7.99
CA THR A 79 9.26 17.70 7.06
C THR A 79 8.12 17.66 6.03
N THR A 80 8.47 17.47 4.76
CA THR A 80 7.50 17.37 3.66
C THR A 80 7.44 15.96 3.12
N CYS A 81 6.23 15.52 2.74
CA CYS A 81 5.98 14.27 2.04
C CYS A 81 5.27 14.58 0.73
N THR A 82 5.85 14.14 -0.37
CA THR A 82 5.29 14.37 -1.70
C THR A 82 5.30 13.10 -2.53
N GLN A 83 4.44 13.06 -3.54
CA GLN A 83 4.33 11.93 -4.45
C GLN A 83 4.22 12.36 -5.91
N GLY A 84 4.62 11.45 -6.78
CA GLY A 84 4.49 11.62 -8.23
C GLY A 84 5.42 12.68 -8.82
N PRO A 85 5.32 12.89 -10.13
CA PRO A 85 6.18 13.83 -10.85
C PRO A 85 5.87 15.31 -10.54
N ALA A 86 4.71 15.58 -9.95
CA ALA A 86 4.28 16.95 -9.61
C ALA A 86 4.49 17.33 -8.15
N ASP A 87 5.24 16.52 -7.39
CA ASP A 87 5.50 16.74 -5.95
C ASP A 87 4.22 17.03 -5.14
N THR A 88 3.14 16.28 -5.43
CA THR A 88 1.85 16.45 -4.76
C THR A 88 1.97 16.06 -3.29
N PRO A 89 1.55 16.95 -2.35
CA PRO A 89 1.58 16.63 -0.93
C PRO A 89 0.80 15.35 -0.61
N THR A 90 1.34 14.53 0.28
CA THR A 90 0.72 13.25 0.68
C THR A 90 1.06 12.89 2.12
N THR A 91 0.52 11.78 2.60
CA THR A 91 0.77 11.21 3.93
C THR A 91 1.83 10.11 3.88
N ASN A 92 2.34 9.70 5.03
CA ASN A 92 3.18 8.52 5.19
C ASN A 92 2.57 7.61 6.29
N PRO A 93 2.06 6.42 5.94
CA PRO A 93 2.04 5.84 4.59
C PRO A 93 1.15 6.61 3.62
N THR A 94 1.39 6.40 2.31
CA THR A 94 0.53 6.99 1.26
C THR A 94 -0.81 6.26 1.18
N PRO A 95 -1.84 6.86 0.56
CA PRO A 95 -2.96 6.07 0.04
C PRO A 95 -2.49 5.08 -1.02
N GLU A 96 -3.34 4.10 -1.35
CA GLU A 96 -3.08 3.17 -2.44
C GLU A 96 -3.23 3.86 -3.80
N PHE A 97 -2.28 3.59 -4.70
CA PHE A 97 -2.27 4.10 -6.07
C PHE A 97 -2.39 2.96 -7.07
N GLN A 98 -3.22 3.18 -8.09
CA GLN A 98 -3.31 2.27 -9.23
C GLN A 98 -2.17 2.56 -10.20
N VAL A 99 -1.28 1.59 -10.40
CA VAL A 99 -0.07 1.73 -11.21
C VAL A 99 -0.20 0.86 -12.45
N LEU A 100 -0.31 1.50 -13.60
CA LEU A 100 -0.43 0.82 -14.89
C LEU A 100 0.90 0.15 -15.26
N LYS A 101 0.82 -0.85 -16.14
CA LYS A 101 1.99 -1.51 -16.73
C LYS A 101 3.03 -0.51 -17.23
N GLY A 102 4.29 -0.72 -16.89
CA GLY A 102 5.41 0.10 -17.36
C GLY A 102 5.46 1.50 -16.76
N THR A 103 4.54 1.86 -15.87
CA THR A 103 4.58 3.15 -15.21
C THR A 103 5.33 3.06 -13.88
N PHE A 104 5.82 4.20 -13.40
CA PHE A 104 6.49 4.29 -12.12
C PHE A 104 5.80 5.29 -11.20
N LEU A 105 5.93 5.04 -9.91
CA LEU A 105 5.57 5.99 -8.86
C LEU A 105 6.79 6.38 -8.05
N THR A 106 6.75 7.60 -7.53
CA THR A 106 7.76 8.14 -6.64
C THR A 106 7.10 8.67 -5.38
N PHE A 107 7.67 8.38 -4.23
CA PHE A 107 7.29 8.94 -2.94
C PHE A 107 8.53 9.51 -2.26
N VAL A 108 8.43 10.74 -1.77
CA VAL A 108 9.55 11.49 -1.19
C VAL A 108 9.19 11.93 0.21
N VAL A 109 10.10 11.68 1.15
CA VAL A 109 10.10 12.31 2.47
C VAL A 109 11.38 13.15 2.58
N GLN A 110 11.19 14.44 2.74
CA GLN A 110 12.29 15.41 2.83
C GLN A 110 12.24 16.14 4.17
N ALA A 111 13.27 15.96 4.97
CA ALA A 111 13.49 16.75 6.17
C ALA A 111 14.19 18.09 5.80
N PRO A 112 14.02 19.15 6.62
CA PRO A 112 14.69 20.41 6.39
C PRO A 112 16.21 20.27 6.34
N PRO A 113 16.91 21.14 5.59
CA PRO A 113 18.37 21.21 5.60
C PRO A 113 18.91 21.36 7.03
N GLY A 114 19.93 20.56 7.37
CA GLY A 114 20.52 20.55 8.70
C GLY A 114 19.76 19.76 9.77
N SER A 115 18.67 19.08 9.39
CA SER A 115 17.99 18.13 10.26
C SER A 115 18.89 16.94 10.60
N ILE A 116 18.55 16.25 11.70
CA ILE A 116 19.19 14.98 12.04
C ILE A 116 18.92 13.98 10.92
N ARG A 117 19.98 13.52 10.27
CA ARG A 117 19.90 12.46 9.27
C ARG A 117 19.36 11.19 9.91
N ARG A 118 18.52 10.49 9.19
CA ARG A 118 17.90 9.27 9.67
C ARG A 118 18.27 8.11 8.77
N ASN A 119 18.38 6.93 9.39
CA ASN A 119 18.45 5.68 8.66
C ASN A 119 17.01 5.23 8.40
N ALA A 120 16.63 5.11 7.14
CA ALA A 120 15.28 4.75 6.76
C ALA A 120 15.28 3.79 5.56
N TYR A 121 14.17 3.09 5.37
CA TYR A 121 13.94 2.18 4.27
C TYR A 121 12.53 2.36 3.72
N CYS A 122 12.33 1.95 2.46
CA CYS A 122 11.02 1.93 1.85
C CYS A 122 10.33 0.59 2.11
N ALA A 123 9.06 0.64 2.46
CA ALA A 123 8.13 -0.47 2.45
C ALA A 123 7.07 -0.23 1.38
N PHE A 124 6.74 -1.28 0.62
CA PHE A 124 5.75 -1.25 -0.44
C PHE A 124 4.76 -2.36 -0.19
N ALA A 125 3.49 -2.02 0.02
CA ALA A 125 2.40 -2.98 -0.02
C ALA A 125 1.81 -2.96 -1.43
N VAL A 126 1.83 -4.10 -2.10
CA VAL A 126 1.38 -4.26 -3.49
C VAL A 126 0.17 -5.18 -3.49
N SER A 127 -0.93 -4.74 -4.05
CA SER A 127 -2.16 -5.53 -4.26
C SER A 127 -2.34 -5.87 -5.74
N GLY A 128 -3.06 -6.96 -6.02
CA GLY A 128 -3.32 -7.44 -7.39
C GLY A 128 -2.25 -8.37 -7.95
N THR A 129 -1.28 -8.78 -7.14
CA THR A 129 -0.30 -9.83 -7.47
C THR A 129 0.24 -10.48 -6.20
N ASP A 130 0.60 -11.74 -6.30
CA ASP A 130 1.38 -12.54 -5.34
C ASP A 130 2.85 -12.68 -5.77
N ASN A 131 3.18 -12.22 -6.97
CA ASN A 131 4.51 -12.35 -7.55
C ASN A 131 5.36 -11.09 -7.29
N ARG A 132 6.42 -11.24 -6.50
CA ARG A 132 7.36 -10.16 -6.20
C ARG A 132 8.10 -9.62 -7.43
N ASP A 133 8.23 -10.42 -8.48
CA ASP A 133 8.89 -10.03 -9.71
C ASP A 133 8.07 -9.05 -10.57
N ASP A 134 6.80 -8.86 -10.25
CA ASP A 134 5.91 -7.93 -10.93
C ASP A 134 6.21 -6.46 -10.61
N VAL A 135 7.01 -6.19 -9.56
CA VAL A 135 7.37 -4.83 -9.14
C VAL A 135 8.86 -4.72 -8.91
N ARG A 136 9.48 -3.68 -9.45
CA ARG A 136 10.85 -3.28 -9.12
C ARG A 136 10.81 -2.08 -8.20
N VAL A 137 11.53 -2.16 -7.09
CA VAL A 137 11.56 -1.12 -6.06
C VAL A 137 12.96 -0.62 -5.81
N ALA A 138 13.07 0.67 -5.48
CA ALA A 138 14.35 1.27 -5.13
C ALA A 138 14.17 2.37 -4.09
N LEU A 139 15.19 2.56 -3.26
CA LEU A 139 15.38 3.71 -2.40
C LEU A 139 16.56 4.55 -2.94
N SER A 140 16.34 5.84 -3.08
CA SER A 140 17.41 6.81 -3.25
C SER A 140 17.44 7.71 -2.02
N THR A 141 18.61 7.93 -1.46
CA THR A 141 18.78 8.86 -0.35
C THR A 141 19.63 10.05 -0.78
N GLY A 142 19.36 11.17 -0.17
CA GLY A 142 20.08 12.40 -0.42
C GLY A 142 20.42 13.12 0.87
N VAL A 143 21.42 14.00 0.76
CA VAL A 143 21.81 14.92 1.81
C VAL A 143 21.69 16.33 1.27
N THR A 144 20.80 17.12 1.88
CA THR A 144 20.72 18.54 1.60
C THR A 144 21.89 19.26 2.25
N ARG A 145 22.71 19.92 1.44
CA ARG A 145 23.77 20.83 1.93
C ARG A 145 23.32 22.27 1.67
N THR A 146 23.35 23.07 2.71
CA THR A 146 23.29 24.52 2.55
C THR A 146 24.69 25.00 2.21
N ILE A 147 24.91 25.44 0.97
CA ILE A 147 26.15 26.12 0.58
C ILE A 147 25.95 27.60 0.91
N PRO A 148 26.81 28.22 1.72
CA PRO A 148 26.70 29.63 2.01
C PRO A 148 26.60 30.46 0.72
N GLY A 149 25.51 31.24 0.58
CA GLY A 149 25.25 32.08 -0.60
C GLY A 149 24.44 31.43 -1.72
N THR A 150 24.02 30.16 -1.58
CA THR A 150 23.11 29.49 -2.53
C THR A 150 21.97 28.79 -1.81
N THR A 151 20.76 28.91 -2.35
CA THR A 151 19.55 28.22 -1.82
C THR A 151 19.32 26.85 -2.48
N ILE A 152 20.26 26.36 -3.27
CA ILE A 152 20.08 25.11 -4.03
C ILE A 152 20.59 23.95 -3.19
N PRO A 153 19.71 23.04 -2.75
CA PRO A 153 20.13 21.82 -2.10
C PRO A 153 20.87 20.92 -3.11
N THR A 154 22.11 20.59 -2.80
CA THR A 154 22.85 19.59 -3.59
C THR A 154 22.44 18.22 -3.12
N LEU A 155 21.66 17.50 -3.94
CA LEU A 155 21.27 16.12 -3.69
C LEU A 155 22.43 15.20 -4.07
N LEU A 156 23.10 14.62 -3.07
CA LEU A 156 24.01 13.49 -3.27
C LEU A 156 23.17 12.22 -3.13
N SER A 157 22.81 11.60 -4.25
CA SER A 157 21.96 10.41 -4.23
C SER A 157 22.75 9.12 -4.30
N ARG A 158 22.42 8.18 -3.45
CA ARG A 158 22.78 6.78 -3.56
C ARG A 158 21.51 6.01 -3.89
N ILE A 159 21.56 5.05 -4.81
CA ILE A 159 20.46 4.18 -5.17
C ILE A 159 20.71 2.81 -4.54
N VAL A 160 19.73 2.30 -3.83
CA VAL A 160 19.74 0.95 -3.25
C VAL A 160 18.49 0.23 -3.78
N GLU A 161 18.72 -0.86 -4.50
CA GLU A 161 17.64 -1.68 -5.04
C GLU A 161 17.15 -2.67 -4.00
N GLY A 162 15.81 -2.86 -3.92
CA GLY A 162 15.14 -3.83 -3.07
C GLY A 162 14.63 -5.03 -3.87
N HIS A 163 14.55 -6.16 -3.21
CA HIS A 163 13.99 -7.41 -3.74
C HIS A 163 12.82 -7.89 -2.86
#